data_dc30ebd59e7efeab687cc3750823edb3
#
_entry.id   dc30ebd59e7efeab687cc3750823edb3
#
_cell.length_a   1.000
_cell.length_b   1.000
_cell.length_c   1.000
_cell.angle_alpha   90.00
_cell.angle_beta   90.00
_cell.angle_gamma   90.00
#
_symmetry.space_group_name_H-M   'P 1'
#
loop_
_entity.id
_entity.type
_entity.pdbx_description
1 polymer ?
#
loop_
_entity_poly.entity_id
_entity_poly.type
_entity_poly.pdbx_seq_one_letter_code
_entity_poly.pdbx_strand_id
1 'polypeptide(L)'
;MTQIILHTSSNSGGSIMADAFIIDACRTPRGIGKPGKGALAHLHPQHLGATVLAALRDRNDLDTSDVDDIVWGTSSQVSEQSGDLGRMAALDAGYDVKASGVTLDRFCGSGI
;
A
#
# COMPACT_ATOMS: atom_id res chain seq x y z
N MET A 1 -4.57 1.30 -7.05
CA MET A 1 -4.82 -0.13 -6.79
C MET A 1 -3.69 -0.63 -5.91
N THR A 2 -3.99 -1.15 -4.72
CA THR A 2 -2.96 -1.65 -3.80
C THR A 2 -3.06 -3.17 -3.76
N GLN A 3 -1.95 -3.86 -3.94
CA GLN A 3 -1.86 -5.32 -3.93
C GLN A 3 -0.97 -5.75 -2.77
N ILE A 4 -1.33 -6.81 -2.08
CA ILE A 4 -0.44 -7.47 -1.13
C ILE A 4 0.17 -8.69 -1.82
N ILE A 5 1.49 -8.71 -1.93
CA ILE A 5 2.26 -9.86 -2.41
C ILE A 5 2.94 -10.47 -1.20
N LEU A 6 2.55 -11.67 -0.81
CA LEU A 6 3.23 -12.43 0.22
C LEU A 6 4.23 -13.40 -0.41
N HIS A 7 5.44 -13.36 0.08
CA HIS A 7 6.49 -14.30 -0.28
C HIS A 7 6.62 -15.32 0.84
N THR A 8 6.28 -16.58 0.58
CA THR A 8 6.50 -17.67 1.53
C THR A 8 7.76 -18.42 1.16
N SER A 9 8.80 -18.37 1.99
CA SER A 9 9.96 -19.24 1.88
C SER A 9 9.73 -20.53 2.64
N SER A 10 9.46 -21.64 1.98
CA SER A 10 9.56 -22.96 2.59
C SER A 10 11.00 -23.47 2.47
N ASN A 11 11.69 -23.62 3.58
CA ASN A 11 13.06 -24.11 3.64
C ASN A 11 13.06 -25.65 3.63
N SER A 12 13.13 -26.25 2.44
CA SER A 12 13.48 -27.67 2.26
C SER A 12 14.51 -27.75 1.13
N GLY A 13 15.72 -28.27 1.47
CA GLY A 13 16.94 -28.26 0.67
C GLY A 13 16.80 -28.79 -0.77
N GLY A 14 16.47 -27.92 -1.70
CA GLY A 14 16.41 -28.08 -3.14
C GLY A 14 16.28 -26.70 -3.77
N SER A 15 16.56 -26.53 -5.07
CA SER A 15 16.47 -25.27 -5.79
C SER A 15 15.20 -24.49 -5.41
N ILE A 16 15.35 -23.39 -4.64
CA ILE A 16 14.23 -22.63 -4.11
C ILE A 16 13.72 -21.73 -5.22
N MET A 17 12.76 -22.22 -5.97
CA MET A 17 11.83 -21.35 -6.69
C MET A 17 10.79 -20.93 -5.69
N ALA A 18 10.91 -19.70 -5.16
CA ALA A 18 9.89 -19.14 -4.28
C ALA A 18 8.71 -18.70 -5.14
N ASP A 19 7.53 -19.22 -4.86
CA ASP A 19 6.30 -18.79 -5.50
C ASP A 19 5.81 -17.48 -4.88
N ALA A 20 5.36 -16.55 -5.71
CA ALA A 20 4.73 -15.32 -5.26
C ALA A 20 3.23 -15.36 -5.59
N PHE A 21 2.40 -15.03 -4.62
CA PHE A 21 0.94 -15.06 -4.76
C PHE A 21 0.34 -13.66 -4.58
N ILE A 22 -0.64 -13.32 -5.40
CA ILE A 22 -1.51 -12.17 -5.17
C ILE A 22 -2.66 -12.65 -4.29
N ILE A 23 -2.71 -12.16 -3.06
CA ILE A 23 -3.72 -12.58 -2.07
C ILE A 23 -5.03 -11.81 -2.25
N ASP A 24 -4.95 -10.49 -2.35
CA ASP A 24 -6.13 -9.62 -2.45
C ASP A 24 -5.76 -8.30 -3.13
N ALA A 25 -6.77 -7.60 -3.63
CA ALA A 25 -6.62 -6.27 -4.20
C ALA A 25 -7.90 -5.45 -3.95
N CYS A 26 -7.74 -4.20 -3.52
CA CYS A 26 -8.87 -3.30 -3.36
C CYS A 26 -8.50 -1.85 -3.74
N ARG A 27 -9.49 -1.00 -3.79
CA ARG A 27 -9.34 0.42 -4.07
C ARG A 27 -10.44 1.24 -3.40
N THR A 28 -10.18 2.51 -3.21
CA THR A 28 -11.24 3.48 -2.88
C THR A 28 -12.16 3.71 -4.09
N PRO A 29 -13.35 4.29 -3.90
CA PRO A 29 -14.10 4.91 -4.99
C PRO A 29 -13.23 5.93 -5.73
N ARG A 30 -13.53 6.17 -7.00
CA ARG A 30 -12.86 7.20 -7.78
C ARG A 30 -13.52 8.56 -7.53
N GLY A 31 -12.71 9.58 -7.39
CA GLY A 31 -13.14 10.97 -7.32
C GLY A 31 -12.49 11.82 -8.41
N ILE A 32 -13.11 12.93 -8.77
CA ILE A 32 -12.50 13.94 -9.65
C ILE A 32 -11.39 14.62 -8.85
N GLY A 33 -10.16 14.67 -9.38
CA GLY A 33 -9.03 15.34 -8.76
C GLY A 33 -9.07 16.87 -8.85
N LYS A 34 -10.25 17.47 -8.70
CA LYS A 34 -10.45 18.91 -8.79
C LYS A 34 -10.80 19.49 -7.44
N PRO A 35 -9.99 20.42 -6.90
CA PRO A 35 -10.26 21.08 -5.62
C PRO A 35 -11.68 21.65 -5.56
N GLY A 36 -12.37 21.42 -4.45
CA GLY A 36 -13.74 21.91 -4.21
C GLY A 36 -14.86 21.21 -4.99
N LYS A 37 -14.53 20.26 -5.90
CA LYS A 37 -15.53 19.52 -6.70
C LYS A 37 -15.39 18.00 -6.60
N GLY A 38 -14.20 17.49 -6.28
CA GLY A 38 -13.97 16.07 -6.12
C GLY A 38 -14.59 15.54 -4.83
N ALA A 39 -15.30 14.41 -4.90
CA ALA A 39 -15.91 13.79 -3.73
C ALA A 39 -14.90 13.39 -2.64
N LEU A 40 -13.64 13.12 -3.02
CA LEU A 40 -12.54 12.76 -2.13
C LEU A 40 -11.53 13.91 -1.92
N ALA A 41 -11.76 15.08 -2.52
CA ALA A 41 -10.78 16.19 -2.54
C ALA A 41 -10.53 16.81 -1.15
N HIS A 42 -11.37 16.53 -0.17
CA HIS A 42 -11.22 16.99 1.22
C HIS A 42 -10.46 15.99 2.10
N LEU A 43 -10.13 14.80 1.57
CA LEU A 43 -9.42 13.77 2.31
C LEU A 43 -7.92 13.83 2.03
N HIS A 44 -7.13 13.70 3.08
CA HIS A 44 -5.68 13.62 2.94
C HIS A 44 -5.28 12.31 2.22
N PRO A 45 -4.31 12.33 1.31
CA PRO A 45 -3.85 11.12 0.59
C PRO A 45 -3.43 9.97 1.51
N GLN A 46 -2.77 10.29 2.62
CA GLN A 46 -2.40 9.31 3.65
C GLN A 46 -3.63 8.55 4.17
N HIS A 47 -4.71 9.25 4.49
CA HIS A 47 -5.92 8.64 5.00
C HIS A 47 -6.64 7.76 3.95
N LEU A 48 -6.62 8.18 2.69
CA LEU A 48 -7.11 7.33 1.58
C LEU A 48 -6.30 6.04 1.49
N GLY A 49 -4.97 6.13 1.60
CA GLY A 49 -4.08 4.98 1.64
C GLY A 49 -4.33 4.09 2.86
N ALA A 50 -4.44 4.68 4.04
CA ALA A 50 -4.73 3.95 5.28
C ALA A 50 -6.05 3.17 5.19
N THR A 51 -7.08 3.74 4.58
CA THR A 51 -8.37 3.05 4.37
C THR A 51 -8.21 1.78 3.54
N VAL A 52 -7.40 1.82 2.47
CA VAL A 52 -7.13 0.66 1.62
C VAL A 52 -6.31 -0.39 2.37
N LEU A 53 -5.26 0.02 3.06
CA LEU A 53 -4.41 -0.89 3.84
C LEU A 53 -5.17 -1.56 4.98
N ALA A 54 -6.00 -0.82 5.71
CA ALA A 54 -6.87 -1.37 6.75
C ALA A 54 -7.85 -2.40 6.17
N ALA A 55 -8.45 -2.12 5.02
CA ALA A 55 -9.35 -3.05 4.35
C ALA A 55 -8.65 -4.36 3.95
N LEU A 56 -7.42 -4.28 3.43
CA LEU A 56 -6.63 -5.47 3.08
C LEU A 56 -6.27 -6.30 4.32
N ARG A 57 -5.87 -5.65 5.41
CA ARG A 57 -5.61 -6.31 6.70
C ARG A 57 -6.85 -7.04 7.21
N ASP A 58 -7.96 -6.32 7.34
CA ASP A 58 -9.17 -6.81 8.00
C ASP A 58 -9.86 -7.91 7.20
N ARG A 59 -9.86 -7.81 5.85
CA ARG A 59 -10.48 -8.81 4.97
C ARG A 59 -9.73 -10.13 4.94
N ASN A 60 -8.43 -10.10 5.22
CA ASN A 60 -7.55 -11.28 5.13
C ASN A 60 -7.07 -11.75 6.51
N ASP A 61 -7.55 -11.15 7.59
CA ASP A 61 -7.08 -11.44 8.96
C ASP A 61 -5.54 -11.42 9.04
N LEU A 62 -4.94 -10.39 8.39
CA LEU A 62 -3.50 -10.31 8.22
C LEU A 62 -2.82 -9.86 9.52
N ASP A 63 -1.89 -10.66 10.03
CA ASP A 63 -0.94 -10.18 11.02
C ASP A 63 0.06 -9.24 10.34
N THR A 64 -0.04 -7.96 10.64
CA THR A 64 0.78 -6.94 10.00
C THR A 64 2.25 -6.99 10.42
N SER A 65 2.61 -7.75 11.46
CA SER A 65 4.00 -8.00 11.84
C SER A 65 4.71 -8.95 10.85
N ASP A 66 3.96 -9.66 10.01
CA ASP A 66 4.47 -10.52 8.94
C ASP A 66 4.69 -9.76 7.62
N VAL A 67 4.38 -8.47 7.59
CA VAL A 67 4.60 -7.64 6.41
C VAL A 67 6.04 -7.13 6.39
N ASP A 68 6.82 -7.61 5.44
CA ASP A 68 8.23 -7.21 5.30
C ASP A 68 8.36 -5.80 4.73
N ASP A 69 7.55 -5.45 3.70
CA ASP A 69 7.67 -4.15 3.05
C ASP A 69 6.35 -3.69 2.42
N ILE A 70 6.19 -2.38 2.31
CA ILE A 70 5.06 -1.73 1.66
C ILE A 70 5.59 -0.90 0.51
N VAL A 71 5.35 -1.37 -0.71
CA VAL A 71 5.77 -0.69 -1.93
C VAL A 71 4.64 0.20 -2.43
N TRP A 72 4.85 1.50 -2.39
CA TRP A 72 3.86 2.50 -2.71
C TRP A 72 4.23 3.30 -3.96
N GLY A 73 3.31 3.40 -4.92
CA GLY A 73 3.50 4.17 -6.14
C GLY A 73 2.86 5.56 -6.06
N THR A 74 3.66 6.61 -6.20
CA THR A 74 3.20 8.00 -6.23
C THR A 74 4.01 8.81 -7.22
N SER A 75 3.36 9.37 -8.24
CA SER A 75 4.03 10.14 -9.31
C SER A 75 4.41 11.58 -8.90
N SER A 76 3.89 12.08 -7.79
CA SER A 76 4.18 13.42 -7.27
C SER A 76 4.41 13.34 -5.77
N GLN A 77 5.68 13.29 -5.36
CA GLN A 77 6.06 13.21 -3.94
C GLN A 77 6.28 14.61 -3.35
N VAL A 78 5.25 15.46 -3.47
CA VAL A 78 5.29 16.85 -2.99
C VAL A 78 4.08 17.13 -2.10
N SER A 79 4.20 18.14 -1.22
CA SER A 79 3.14 18.56 -0.30
C SER A 79 2.57 17.37 0.48
N GLU A 80 1.26 17.17 0.47
CA GLU A 80 0.55 16.11 1.20
C GLU A 80 0.90 14.68 0.74
N GLN A 81 1.59 14.52 -0.39
CA GLN A 81 2.06 13.24 -0.91
C GLN A 81 3.55 13.01 -0.66
N SER A 82 4.21 13.86 0.12
CA SER A 82 5.62 13.73 0.48
C SER A 82 5.83 12.88 1.74
N GLY A 83 7.09 12.63 2.10
CA GLY A 83 7.45 12.02 3.36
C GLY A 83 7.17 10.52 3.47
N ASP A 84 7.39 9.76 2.41
CA ASP A 84 7.12 8.33 2.34
C ASP A 84 5.65 8.00 2.65
N LEU A 85 4.78 8.41 1.73
CA LEU A 85 3.33 8.28 1.86
C LEU A 85 2.88 6.83 2.17
N GLY A 86 3.56 5.84 1.59
CA GLY A 86 3.26 4.42 1.84
C GLY A 86 3.47 4.03 3.30
N ARG A 87 4.61 4.42 3.87
CA ARG A 87 4.91 4.17 5.28
C ARG A 87 3.95 4.92 6.21
N MET A 88 3.66 6.18 5.91
CA MET A 88 2.75 7.00 6.71
C MET A 88 1.32 6.45 6.68
N ALA A 89 0.85 5.98 5.52
CA ALA A 89 -0.46 5.34 5.38
C ALA A 89 -0.54 4.02 6.18
N ALA A 90 0.53 3.25 6.21
CA ALA A 90 0.59 2.01 6.99
C ALA A 90 0.51 2.25 8.49
N LEU A 91 1.24 3.23 8.99
CA LEU A 91 1.17 3.62 10.41
C LEU A 91 -0.23 4.14 10.78
N ASP A 92 -0.84 4.95 9.91
CA ASP A 92 -2.20 5.45 10.09
C ASP A 92 -3.25 4.32 10.07
N ALA A 93 -3.02 3.28 9.26
CA ALA A 93 -3.84 2.07 9.23
C ALA A 93 -3.62 1.13 10.44
N GLY A 94 -2.66 1.41 11.31
CA GLY A 94 -2.34 0.60 12.47
C GLY A 94 -1.52 -0.66 12.14
N TYR A 95 -0.72 -0.62 11.08
CA TYR A 95 0.23 -1.70 10.79
C TYR A 95 1.36 -1.73 11.82
N ASP A 96 1.93 -2.92 12.03
CA ASP A 96 3.07 -3.09 12.92
C ASP A 96 4.24 -2.19 12.50
N VAL A 97 4.97 -1.67 13.47
CA VAL A 97 6.13 -0.78 13.23
C VAL A 97 7.28 -1.49 12.50
N LYS A 98 7.28 -2.81 12.46
CA LYS A 98 8.26 -3.62 11.70
C LYS A 98 8.02 -3.54 10.19
N ALA A 99 6.75 -3.35 9.75
CA ALA A 99 6.44 -3.23 8.34
C ALA A 99 7.09 -1.97 7.76
N SER A 100 8.20 -2.12 7.05
CA SER A 100 8.86 -1.00 6.39
C SER A 100 8.07 -0.51 5.17
N GLY A 101 8.47 0.61 4.58
CA GLY A 101 7.80 1.15 3.41
C GLY A 101 8.74 1.93 2.51
N VAL A 102 8.43 1.92 1.22
CA VAL A 102 9.13 2.70 0.21
C VAL A 102 8.12 3.33 -0.74
N THR A 103 8.34 4.58 -1.07
CA THR A 103 7.53 5.28 -2.09
C THR A 103 8.32 5.40 -3.39
N LEU A 104 7.74 4.87 -4.47
CA LEU A 104 8.33 4.84 -5.81
C LEU A 104 7.63 5.84 -6.74
N ASP A 105 8.41 6.38 -7.66
CA ASP A 105 7.92 7.19 -8.77
C ASP A 105 8.30 6.56 -10.11
N ARG A 106 7.30 6.31 -10.93
CA ARG A 106 7.41 5.94 -12.35
C ARG A 106 6.49 6.81 -13.20
N PHE A 107 6.29 8.05 -12.83
CA PHE A 107 5.31 8.95 -13.45
C PHE A 107 3.91 8.31 -13.52
N CYS A 108 3.26 8.31 -14.66
CA CYS A 108 1.93 7.71 -14.81
C CYS A 108 1.89 6.19 -14.61
N GLY A 109 3.03 5.52 -14.62
CA GLY A 109 3.17 4.08 -14.34
C GLY A 109 3.40 3.74 -12.87
N SER A 110 3.35 4.70 -11.95
CA SER A 110 3.68 4.47 -10.53
C SER A 110 2.75 3.47 -9.83
N GLY A 111 1.57 3.21 -10.37
CA GLY A 111 0.61 2.26 -9.80
C GLY A 111 0.69 0.84 -10.35
N ILE A 112 1.77 0.48 -11.08
CA ILE A 112 1.93 -0.83 -11.72
C ILE A 112 3.08 -1.59 -11.07
#